data_a1f76b23e9dc8e98550f7fae3481ce24
#
_entry.id   a1f76b23e9dc8e98550f7fae3481ce24
#
_cell.length_a   1.000
_cell.length_b   1.000
_cell.length_c   1.000
_cell.angle_alpha   90.00
_cell.angle_beta   90.00
_cell.angle_gamma   90.00
#
_symmetry.space_group_name_H-M   'P 1'
#
loop_
_entity.id
_entity.type
_entity.pdbx_description
1 polymer ?
#
loop_
_entity_poly.entity_id
_entity_poly.type
_entity_poly.pdbx_seq_one_letter_code
_entity_poly.pdbx_strand_id
1 'polypeptide(L)'
;MKPPPTCAIMREMIETNLAGKLKEGLPAELIGCLEAAAKLAAERGLRLYLVGGVVRDLLLERPNLDLDLVVEGDAVALAQGLAGTAAKITTHPRFQTAKLDWAGFSVDFTTARSESYDRPGALPTVKPGSLESDLFRRDFTVNAMAVSLDADRYGELIDHYGGRSDLERRLLRVLHQRSFIDDATRIWRGLRYEQRLDFQIEEDTLNWLKRDIPMLDTVSGDRLRYELECVFREAQPEKVLCRADELGVLKKMHPALAADGWLRDRFRLARRLSLPDSPSFGLYLALLAYRLSGQECDGLIAGLKLSRPVAQVVRDTAALRANIKTLSYPEIRPSYVYRLLHGLSLAAVTAATIAAASPVARQHLEGYRHKLRYVKPTLNGDDLISMGVPPGPRVREFLERLRDARLNGQVASRRGEEALLREWLGEAV
;
A
#
# COMPACT_ATOMS: atom_id res chain seq x y z
N MET A 1 -21.74 -2.26 50.39
CA MET A 1 -22.99 -2.25 49.61
C MET A 1 -22.61 -2.39 48.14
N LYS A 2 -22.96 -3.51 47.50
CA LYS A 2 -22.81 -3.64 46.03
C LYS A 2 -23.86 -2.79 45.34
N PRO A 3 -23.52 -2.06 44.26
CA PRO A 3 -24.50 -1.32 43.47
C PRO A 3 -25.52 -2.28 42.85
N PRO A 4 -26.77 -1.84 42.64
CA PRO A 4 -27.82 -2.72 42.14
C PRO A 4 -27.57 -3.16 40.70
N PRO A 5 -28.06 -4.38 40.30
CA PRO A 5 -27.78 -5.00 39.00
C PRO A 5 -28.38 -4.25 37.80
N THR A 6 -29.17 -3.21 38.00
CA THR A 6 -29.89 -2.47 36.97
C THR A 6 -28.96 -1.63 36.06
N CYS A 7 -27.76 -1.23 36.55
CA CYS A 7 -26.87 -0.37 35.79
C CYS A 7 -26.05 -1.13 34.70
N ALA A 8 -25.74 -2.41 34.95
CA ALA A 8 -25.04 -3.26 33.97
C ALA A 8 -25.93 -3.66 32.79
N ILE A 9 -27.21 -4.02 33.09
CA ILE A 9 -28.19 -4.40 32.05
C ILE A 9 -28.57 -3.20 31.18
N MET A 10 -28.70 -1.99 31.75
CA MET A 10 -28.92 -0.77 30.97
C MET A 10 -27.70 -0.38 30.11
N ARG A 11 -26.48 -0.65 30.57
CA ARG A 11 -25.27 -0.43 29.75
C ARG A 11 -25.19 -1.41 28.58
N GLU A 12 -25.54 -2.69 28.75
CA GLU A 12 -25.63 -3.67 27.66
C GLU A 12 -26.73 -3.33 26.64
N MET A 13 -27.90 -2.81 27.09
CA MET A 13 -28.98 -2.41 26.17
C MET A 13 -28.65 -1.13 25.37
N ILE A 14 -27.89 -0.20 25.95
CA ILE A 14 -27.50 1.07 25.27
C ILE A 14 -26.44 0.79 24.18
N GLU A 15 -25.64 -0.26 24.32
CA GLU A 15 -24.58 -0.59 23.36
C GLU A 15 -25.02 -1.46 22.18
N THR A 16 -26.26 -1.98 22.15
CA THR A 16 -26.81 -2.74 21.00
C THR A 16 -27.34 -1.86 19.88
N ASN A 17 -27.53 -0.56 20.13
CA ASN A 17 -27.93 0.41 19.10
C ASN A 17 -26.87 1.49 18.92
N LEU A 18 -26.31 1.54 17.72
CA LEU A 18 -25.21 2.44 17.34
C LEU A 18 -25.65 3.74 16.67
N ALA A 19 -26.97 4.07 16.68
CA ALA A 19 -27.48 5.29 16.03
C ALA A 19 -26.80 6.57 16.59
N GLY A 20 -26.54 6.63 17.90
CA GLY A 20 -25.78 7.71 18.53
C GLY A 20 -24.34 7.79 18.02
N LYS A 21 -23.63 6.65 18.02
CA LYS A 21 -22.23 6.57 17.54
C LYS A 21 -22.10 6.89 16.05
N LEU A 22 -23.09 6.55 15.22
CA LEU A 22 -23.13 6.96 13.81
C LEU A 22 -23.15 8.47 13.67
N LYS A 23 -24.03 9.16 14.45
CA LYS A 23 -24.16 10.62 14.39
C LYS A 23 -22.93 11.36 14.93
N GLU A 24 -22.27 10.80 15.91
CA GLU A 24 -21.05 11.40 16.50
C GLU A 24 -19.79 11.10 15.70
N GLY A 25 -19.73 9.90 15.07
CA GLY A 25 -18.53 9.39 14.39
C GLY A 25 -18.42 9.73 12.91
N LEU A 26 -19.52 10.17 12.27
CA LEU A 26 -19.55 10.45 10.83
C LEU A 26 -19.87 11.95 10.55
N PRO A 27 -19.27 12.53 9.48
CA PRO A 27 -19.66 13.86 8.99
C PRO A 27 -21.15 13.93 8.62
N ALA A 28 -21.72 15.13 8.74
CA ALA A 28 -23.14 15.37 8.43
C ALA A 28 -23.52 14.96 7.00
N GLU A 29 -22.61 15.15 6.05
CA GLU A 29 -22.79 14.77 4.65
C GLU A 29 -22.96 13.27 4.47
N LEU A 30 -22.17 12.46 5.22
CA LEU A 30 -22.30 10.99 5.19
C LEU A 30 -23.55 10.50 5.92
N ILE A 31 -23.92 11.15 7.01
CA ILE A 31 -25.23 10.89 7.68
C ILE A 31 -26.36 11.15 6.70
N GLY A 32 -26.35 12.31 6.00
CA GLY A 32 -27.34 12.60 4.95
C GLY A 32 -27.38 11.57 3.83
N CYS A 33 -26.22 11.02 3.43
CA CYS A 33 -26.16 9.92 2.48
C CYS A 33 -26.84 8.65 3.02
N LEU A 34 -26.55 8.26 4.27
CA LEU A 34 -27.14 7.08 4.89
C LEU A 34 -28.66 7.22 5.02
N GLU A 35 -29.16 8.40 5.44
CA GLU A 35 -30.60 8.67 5.57
C GLU A 35 -31.30 8.67 4.22
N ALA A 36 -30.71 9.28 3.17
CA ALA A 36 -31.25 9.25 1.80
C ALA A 36 -31.28 7.80 1.25
N ALA A 37 -30.20 7.05 1.48
CA ALA A 37 -30.12 5.65 1.07
C ALA A 37 -31.15 4.78 1.77
N ALA A 38 -31.29 4.93 3.07
CA ALA A 38 -32.28 4.21 3.88
C ALA A 38 -33.73 4.49 3.43
N LYS A 39 -34.04 5.78 3.18
CA LYS A 39 -35.34 6.21 2.68
C LYS A 39 -35.65 5.57 1.32
N LEU A 40 -34.73 5.66 0.37
CA LEU A 40 -34.93 5.11 -0.97
C LEU A 40 -35.03 3.57 -0.95
N ALA A 41 -34.26 2.90 -0.07
CA ALA A 41 -34.31 1.47 0.12
C ALA A 41 -35.70 1.06 0.66
N ALA A 42 -36.22 1.77 1.67
CA ALA A 42 -37.55 1.54 2.23
C ALA A 42 -38.67 1.72 1.19
N GLU A 43 -38.63 2.78 0.36
CA GLU A 43 -39.57 3.01 -0.73
C GLU A 43 -39.58 1.87 -1.77
N ARG A 44 -38.47 1.13 -1.90
CA ARG A 44 -38.32 -0.01 -2.81
C ARG A 44 -38.52 -1.36 -2.13
N GLY A 45 -38.84 -1.40 -0.83
CA GLY A 45 -38.95 -2.64 -0.05
C GLY A 45 -37.63 -3.40 0.11
N LEU A 46 -36.50 -2.72 0.06
CA LEU A 46 -35.17 -3.29 0.21
C LEU A 46 -34.65 -3.10 1.65
N ARG A 47 -33.86 -4.03 2.12
CA ARG A 47 -33.14 -3.90 3.40
C ARG A 47 -31.71 -3.38 3.14
N LEU A 48 -31.27 -2.47 4.01
CA LEU A 48 -30.00 -1.78 3.87
C LEU A 48 -29.20 -1.84 5.17
N TYR A 49 -27.91 -2.14 5.04
CA TYR A 49 -27.01 -2.31 6.17
C TYR A 49 -25.69 -1.61 5.93
N LEU A 50 -25.15 -0.97 6.97
CA LEU A 50 -23.76 -0.55 7.04
C LEU A 50 -22.94 -1.72 7.57
N VAL A 51 -21.79 -2.05 6.94
CA VAL A 51 -21.07 -3.29 7.25
C VAL A 51 -19.55 -3.12 7.29
N GLY A 52 -18.86 -4.09 7.87
CA GLY A 52 -17.43 -4.26 7.74
C GLY A 52 -16.59 -3.37 8.64
N GLY A 53 -15.48 -2.85 8.08
CA GLY A 53 -14.48 -2.10 8.84
C GLY A 53 -15.01 -0.87 9.55
N VAL A 54 -15.98 -0.17 8.97
CA VAL A 54 -16.58 1.02 9.58
C VAL A 54 -17.35 0.68 10.85
N VAL A 55 -18.08 -0.45 10.88
CA VAL A 55 -18.82 -0.90 12.08
C VAL A 55 -17.85 -1.22 13.22
N ARG A 56 -16.78 -1.94 12.90
CA ARG A 56 -15.67 -2.21 13.85
C ARG A 56 -15.08 -0.91 14.40
N ASP A 57 -14.77 0.03 13.52
CA ASP A 57 -14.08 1.25 13.89
C ASP A 57 -14.99 2.21 14.67
N LEU A 58 -16.31 2.22 14.41
CA LEU A 58 -17.32 2.89 15.25
C LEU A 58 -17.35 2.33 16.68
N LEU A 59 -17.27 1.00 16.83
CA LEU A 59 -17.21 0.36 18.14
C LEU A 59 -15.89 0.65 18.88
N LEU A 60 -14.79 0.82 18.13
CA LEU A 60 -13.47 1.21 18.65
C LEU A 60 -13.30 2.73 18.84
N GLU A 61 -14.31 3.53 18.50
CA GLU A 61 -14.24 5.01 18.52
C GLU A 61 -13.07 5.56 17.68
N ARG A 62 -12.80 4.91 16.55
CA ARG A 62 -11.79 5.32 15.58
C ARG A 62 -12.44 5.94 14.35
N PRO A 63 -11.87 7.01 13.80
CA PRO A 63 -12.40 7.61 12.58
C PRO A 63 -12.25 6.64 11.40
N ASN A 64 -13.35 6.41 10.68
CA ASN A 64 -13.38 5.66 9.44
C ASN A 64 -14.49 6.23 8.55
N LEU A 65 -14.11 6.73 7.37
CA LEU A 65 -15.01 7.35 6.40
C LEU A 65 -15.25 6.48 5.16
N ASP A 66 -14.75 5.25 5.17
CA ASP A 66 -14.94 4.27 4.09
C ASP A 66 -16.22 3.48 4.35
N LEU A 67 -17.32 3.95 3.78
CA LEU A 67 -18.65 3.37 4.02
C LEU A 67 -18.94 2.26 3.03
N ASP A 68 -19.10 1.04 3.58
CA ASP A 68 -19.57 -0.14 2.86
C ASP A 68 -21.04 -0.38 3.19
N LEU A 69 -21.92 -0.28 2.19
CA LEU A 69 -23.35 -0.56 2.31
C LEU A 69 -23.71 -1.89 1.61
N VAL A 70 -24.40 -2.75 2.33
CA VAL A 70 -24.94 -4.01 1.80
C VAL A 70 -26.44 -3.89 1.65
N VAL A 71 -26.93 -4.27 0.47
CA VAL A 71 -28.36 -4.25 0.10
C VAL A 71 -28.86 -5.67 -0.11
N GLU A 72 -29.91 -6.09 0.58
CA GLU A 72 -30.63 -7.29 0.19
C GLU A 72 -31.54 -6.93 -0.99
N GLY A 73 -30.98 -7.00 -2.20
CA GLY A 73 -31.61 -6.60 -3.47
C GLY A 73 -30.58 -5.99 -4.43
N ASP A 74 -31.02 -5.18 -5.39
CA ASP A 74 -30.19 -4.56 -6.41
C ASP A 74 -29.51 -3.28 -5.88
N ALA A 75 -28.26 -3.44 -5.43
CA ALA A 75 -27.44 -2.33 -4.94
C ALA A 75 -27.06 -1.32 -6.04
N VAL A 76 -26.90 -1.78 -7.28
CA VAL A 76 -26.58 -0.90 -8.41
C VAL A 76 -27.75 0.02 -8.72
N ALA A 77 -28.97 -0.54 -8.80
CA ALA A 77 -30.19 0.24 -9.01
C ALA A 77 -30.45 1.22 -7.86
N LEU A 78 -30.18 0.83 -6.59
CA LEU A 78 -30.31 1.71 -5.43
C LEU A 78 -29.35 2.89 -5.53
N ALA A 79 -28.04 2.64 -5.78
CA ALA A 79 -27.03 3.66 -5.91
C ALA A 79 -27.32 4.63 -7.08
N GLN A 80 -27.79 4.11 -8.22
CA GLN A 80 -28.21 4.93 -9.38
C GLN A 80 -29.39 5.85 -9.03
N GLY A 81 -30.35 5.35 -8.24
CA GLY A 81 -31.47 6.16 -7.77
C GLY A 81 -31.05 7.30 -6.87
N LEU A 82 -30.02 7.11 -6.06
CA LEU A 82 -29.43 8.14 -5.18
C LEU A 82 -28.59 9.17 -5.96
N ALA A 83 -27.84 8.73 -6.96
CA ALA A 83 -26.95 9.59 -7.70
C ALA A 83 -27.68 10.75 -8.40
N GLY A 84 -28.95 10.58 -8.79
CA GLY A 84 -29.68 11.58 -9.58
C GLY A 84 -28.89 12.01 -10.82
N THR A 85 -28.92 13.32 -11.14
CA THR A 85 -28.14 13.89 -12.25
C THR A 85 -26.80 14.49 -11.85
N ALA A 86 -26.49 14.57 -10.55
CA ALA A 86 -25.41 15.40 -9.99
C ALA A 86 -24.23 14.62 -9.40
N ALA A 87 -24.41 13.35 -9.03
CA ALA A 87 -23.35 12.58 -8.38
C ALA A 87 -22.63 11.65 -9.36
N LYS A 88 -21.32 11.52 -9.19
CA LYS A 88 -20.51 10.59 -9.97
C LYS A 88 -20.69 9.18 -9.42
N ILE A 89 -21.11 8.26 -10.30
CA ILE A 89 -21.27 6.84 -9.96
C ILE A 89 -20.40 5.97 -10.88
N THR A 90 -19.75 4.97 -10.30
CA THR A 90 -19.06 3.92 -11.04
C THR A 90 -19.69 2.58 -10.70
N THR A 91 -20.16 1.84 -11.69
CA THR A 91 -20.85 0.57 -11.49
C THR A 91 -20.02 -0.60 -12.01
N HIS A 92 -20.10 -1.73 -11.31
CA HIS A 92 -19.48 -2.99 -11.72
C HIS A 92 -20.57 -4.10 -11.76
N PRO A 93 -21.34 -4.21 -12.86
CA PRO A 93 -22.49 -5.11 -12.95
C PRO A 93 -22.14 -6.56 -12.69
N ARG A 94 -20.96 -7.02 -13.12
CA ARG A 94 -20.49 -8.41 -12.90
C ARG A 94 -20.41 -8.76 -11.41
N PHE A 95 -20.07 -7.79 -10.56
CA PHE A 95 -19.93 -7.98 -9.11
C PHE A 95 -21.12 -7.44 -8.34
N GLN A 96 -22.11 -6.87 -9.03
CA GLN A 96 -23.29 -6.22 -8.45
C GLN A 96 -22.91 -5.18 -7.38
N THR A 97 -21.91 -4.35 -7.71
CA THR A 97 -21.41 -3.27 -6.86
C THR A 97 -21.48 -1.93 -7.57
N ALA A 98 -21.69 -0.88 -6.81
CA ALA A 98 -21.62 0.49 -7.27
C ALA A 98 -20.84 1.35 -6.26
N LYS A 99 -20.05 2.28 -6.78
CA LYS A 99 -19.31 3.26 -6.01
C LYS A 99 -19.88 4.64 -6.30
N LEU A 100 -20.39 5.28 -5.26
CA LEU A 100 -21.03 6.60 -5.32
C LEU A 100 -20.09 7.65 -4.71
N ASP A 101 -19.83 8.74 -5.43
CA ASP A 101 -19.20 9.95 -4.88
C ASP A 101 -20.31 10.86 -4.33
N TRP A 102 -20.36 11.00 -3.03
CA TRP A 102 -21.34 11.82 -2.31
C TRP A 102 -20.63 12.94 -1.55
N ALA A 103 -20.79 14.17 -2.00
CA ALA A 103 -20.17 15.35 -1.38
C ALA A 103 -18.64 15.23 -1.17
N GLY A 104 -17.94 14.51 -2.09
CA GLY A 104 -16.49 14.26 -1.99
C GLY A 104 -16.10 13.04 -1.18
N PHE A 105 -17.07 12.33 -0.61
CA PHE A 105 -16.86 11.04 0.05
C PHE A 105 -17.23 9.88 -0.87
N SER A 106 -16.51 8.78 -0.73
CA SER A 106 -16.79 7.55 -1.48
C SER A 106 -17.61 6.60 -0.64
N VAL A 107 -18.75 6.16 -1.19
CA VAL A 107 -19.67 5.19 -0.56
C VAL A 107 -19.82 3.99 -1.48
N ASP A 108 -19.49 2.79 -0.99
CA ASP A 108 -19.60 1.56 -1.74
C ASP A 108 -20.91 0.84 -1.45
N PHE A 109 -21.66 0.49 -2.51
CA PHE A 109 -22.89 -0.27 -2.45
C PHE A 109 -22.66 -1.66 -3.03
N THR A 110 -23.03 -2.69 -2.29
CA THR A 110 -22.86 -4.09 -2.70
C THR A 110 -24.15 -4.86 -2.48
N THR A 111 -24.60 -5.64 -3.46
CA THR A 111 -25.68 -6.60 -3.26
C THR A 111 -25.22 -7.69 -2.29
N ALA A 112 -26.05 -8.00 -1.28
CA ALA A 112 -25.82 -9.10 -0.36
C ALA A 112 -25.62 -10.40 -1.16
N ARG A 113 -24.57 -11.16 -0.84
CA ARG A 113 -24.17 -12.28 -1.68
C ARG A 113 -23.54 -13.42 -0.89
N SER A 114 -23.71 -14.63 -1.41
CA SER A 114 -22.92 -15.79 -1.05
C SER A 114 -21.77 -16.01 -2.04
N GLU A 115 -20.70 -16.59 -1.56
CA GLU A 115 -19.52 -16.94 -2.36
C GLU A 115 -19.26 -18.45 -2.24
N SER A 116 -18.92 -19.08 -3.36
CA SER A 116 -18.43 -20.45 -3.42
C SER A 116 -17.13 -20.50 -4.21
N TYR A 117 -16.22 -21.36 -3.79
CA TYR A 117 -14.89 -21.49 -4.38
C TYR A 117 -14.74 -22.88 -4.97
N ASP A 118 -14.54 -22.97 -6.30
CA ASP A 118 -14.38 -24.25 -7.01
C ASP A 118 -13.07 -24.94 -6.65
N ARG A 119 -12.02 -24.16 -6.37
CA ARG A 119 -10.70 -24.63 -5.95
C ARG A 119 -9.98 -23.57 -5.13
N PRO A 120 -9.00 -23.93 -4.29
CA PRO A 120 -8.16 -22.97 -3.56
C PRO A 120 -7.57 -21.92 -4.50
N GLY A 121 -7.59 -20.64 -4.09
CA GLY A 121 -7.06 -19.51 -4.84
C GLY A 121 -7.84 -19.06 -6.08
N ALA A 122 -8.94 -19.75 -6.44
CA ALA A 122 -9.86 -19.30 -7.48
C ALA A 122 -10.59 -18.02 -7.06
N LEU A 123 -11.02 -17.23 -8.05
CA LEU A 123 -12.00 -16.18 -7.77
C LEU A 123 -13.34 -16.85 -7.42
N PRO A 124 -14.09 -16.30 -6.46
CA PRO A 124 -15.38 -16.88 -6.05
C PRO A 124 -16.42 -16.80 -7.16
N THR A 125 -17.27 -17.81 -7.23
CA THR A 125 -18.57 -17.74 -7.89
C THR A 125 -19.52 -17.04 -6.94
N VAL A 126 -20.13 -15.97 -7.40
CA VAL A 126 -20.97 -15.07 -6.60
C VAL A 126 -22.44 -15.29 -6.95
N LYS A 127 -23.31 -15.41 -5.93
CA LYS A 127 -24.77 -15.45 -6.08
C LYS A 127 -25.43 -14.47 -5.10
N PRO A 128 -26.51 -13.79 -5.48
CA PRO A 128 -27.30 -13.01 -4.52
C PRO A 128 -27.65 -13.86 -3.29
N GLY A 129 -27.59 -13.24 -2.10
CA GLY A 129 -27.84 -13.94 -0.84
C GLY A 129 -28.44 -13.03 0.22
N SER A 130 -28.53 -13.52 1.44
CA SER A 130 -28.92 -12.76 2.62
C SER A 130 -27.76 -12.02 3.24
N LEU A 131 -28.02 -11.06 4.15
CA LEU A 131 -27.02 -10.43 4.99
C LEU A 131 -26.15 -11.47 5.72
N GLU A 132 -26.75 -12.51 6.28
CA GLU A 132 -26.05 -13.57 7.01
C GLU A 132 -24.98 -14.24 6.13
N SER A 133 -25.35 -14.59 4.88
CA SER A 133 -24.41 -15.18 3.92
C SER A 133 -23.31 -14.19 3.51
N ASP A 134 -23.62 -12.90 3.40
CA ASP A 134 -22.63 -11.84 3.11
C ASP A 134 -21.65 -11.65 4.27
N LEU A 135 -22.11 -11.69 5.50
CA LEU A 135 -21.25 -11.62 6.68
C LEU A 135 -20.38 -12.88 6.81
N PHE A 136 -20.93 -14.08 6.54
CA PHE A 136 -20.20 -15.35 6.63
C PHE A 136 -19.00 -15.48 5.68
N ARG A 137 -19.08 -14.88 4.48
CA ARG A 137 -17.99 -14.91 3.49
C ARG A 137 -16.82 -13.98 3.82
N ARG A 138 -16.94 -13.11 4.85
CA ARG A 138 -15.90 -12.13 5.22
C ARG A 138 -14.69 -12.79 5.83
N ASP A 139 -13.66 -11.99 6.07
CA ASP A 139 -12.37 -12.48 6.54
C ASP A 139 -12.33 -12.79 8.04
N PHE A 140 -12.77 -11.86 8.88
CA PHE A 140 -12.68 -11.96 10.34
C PHE A 140 -13.99 -11.56 11.00
N THR A 141 -14.30 -12.15 12.18
CA THR A 141 -15.49 -11.87 12.98
C THR A 141 -15.66 -10.38 13.25
N VAL A 142 -14.59 -9.67 13.58
CA VAL A 142 -14.60 -8.21 13.85
C VAL A 142 -14.95 -7.36 12.64
N ASN A 143 -14.89 -7.92 11.42
CA ASN A 143 -15.30 -7.28 10.16
C ASN A 143 -16.63 -7.86 9.63
N ALA A 144 -17.22 -8.83 10.34
CA ALA A 144 -18.47 -9.52 9.97
C ALA A 144 -19.65 -9.08 10.84
N MET A 145 -19.69 -7.81 11.17
CA MET A 145 -20.78 -7.13 11.86
C MET A 145 -21.50 -6.17 10.92
N ALA A 146 -22.76 -5.91 11.17
CA ALA A 146 -23.57 -4.97 10.41
C ALA A 146 -24.37 -4.05 11.35
N VAL A 147 -24.75 -2.87 10.84
CA VAL A 147 -25.69 -1.97 11.48
C VAL A 147 -26.89 -1.81 10.55
N SER A 148 -28.11 -2.08 11.04
CA SER A 148 -29.33 -1.87 10.26
C SER A 148 -29.56 -0.38 10.01
N LEU A 149 -29.91 -0.04 8.78
CA LEU A 149 -30.35 1.29 8.38
C LEU A 149 -31.85 1.33 8.09
N ASP A 150 -32.56 0.21 8.29
CA ASP A 150 -34.02 0.12 8.15
C ASP A 150 -34.68 1.02 9.22
N ALA A 151 -35.77 1.70 8.86
CA ALA A 151 -36.39 2.70 9.73
C ALA A 151 -36.88 2.12 11.07
N ASP A 152 -37.39 0.88 11.09
CA ASP A 152 -37.87 0.17 12.27
C ASP A 152 -36.73 -0.37 13.17
N ARG A 153 -35.55 -0.52 12.64
CA ARG A 153 -34.38 -1.10 13.33
C ARG A 153 -33.09 -0.21 13.18
N TYR A 154 -33.25 1.07 12.92
CA TYR A 154 -32.13 1.98 12.65
C TYR A 154 -31.11 2.01 13.80
N GLY A 155 -29.86 1.74 13.45
CA GLY A 155 -28.75 1.69 14.39
C GLY A 155 -28.58 0.34 15.11
N GLU A 156 -29.47 -0.65 14.91
CA GLU A 156 -29.34 -1.97 15.55
C GLU A 156 -28.10 -2.70 15.04
N LEU A 157 -27.23 -3.12 15.98
CA LEU A 157 -26.06 -3.95 15.69
C LEU A 157 -26.46 -5.41 15.44
N ILE A 158 -26.07 -5.94 14.30
CA ILE A 158 -26.24 -7.34 13.90
C ILE A 158 -24.89 -8.03 13.95
N ASP A 159 -24.73 -8.97 14.89
CA ASP A 159 -23.50 -9.73 15.10
C ASP A 159 -23.82 -11.23 15.26
N HIS A 160 -23.80 -11.94 14.14
CA HIS A 160 -24.09 -13.39 14.12
C HIS A 160 -22.88 -14.25 14.52
N TYR A 161 -21.67 -13.68 14.49
CA TYR A 161 -20.42 -14.45 14.58
C TYR A 161 -19.55 -14.05 15.78
N GLY A 162 -20.08 -13.23 16.69
CA GLY A 162 -19.40 -12.85 17.92
C GLY A 162 -18.27 -11.84 17.73
N GLY A 163 -18.33 -11.05 16.65
CA GLY A 163 -17.34 -10.03 16.32
C GLY A 163 -17.15 -8.99 17.42
N ARG A 164 -18.24 -8.59 18.10
CA ARG A 164 -18.18 -7.67 19.24
C ARG A 164 -17.40 -8.25 20.41
N SER A 165 -17.65 -9.51 20.78
CA SER A 165 -16.91 -10.17 21.86
C SER A 165 -15.42 -10.30 21.53
N ASP A 166 -15.08 -10.65 20.27
CA ASP A 166 -13.71 -10.71 19.82
C ASP A 166 -13.05 -9.31 19.82
N LEU A 167 -13.79 -8.28 19.47
CA LEU A 167 -13.34 -6.89 19.53
C LEU A 167 -12.97 -6.45 20.95
N GLU A 168 -13.84 -6.74 21.94
CA GLU A 168 -13.63 -6.44 23.34
C GLU A 168 -12.41 -7.18 23.91
N ARG A 169 -12.19 -8.43 23.47
CA ARG A 169 -11.03 -9.26 23.84
C ARG A 169 -9.78 -8.96 23.04
N ARG A 170 -9.86 -8.07 22.02
CA ARG A 170 -8.77 -7.78 21.08
C ARG A 170 -8.27 -9.02 20.35
N LEU A 171 -9.20 -9.87 19.91
CA LEU A 171 -8.92 -11.09 19.17
C LEU A 171 -9.26 -10.94 17.70
N LEU A 172 -8.45 -11.54 16.85
CA LEU A 172 -8.70 -11.66 15.41
C LEU A 172 -9.00 -13.13 15.10
N ARG A 173 -10.27 -13.42 14.80
CA ARG A 173 -10.79 -14.76 14.55
C ARG A 173 -11.38 -14.84 13.15
N VAL A 174 -11.06 -15.90 12.40
CA VAL A 174 -11.75 -16.21 11.12
C VAL A 174 -13.12 -16.82 11.38
N LEU A 175 -14.03 -16.74 10.40
CA LEU A 175 -15.39 -17.22 10.55
C LEU A 175 -15.50 -18.75 10.49
N HIS A 176 -14.56 -19.43 9.82
CA HIS A 176 -14.55 -20.89 9.70
C HIS A 176 -13.15 -21.43 9.40
N GLN A 177 -12.94 -22.71 9.70
CA GLN A 177 -11.64 -23.40 9.56
C GLN A 177 -11.05 -23.47 8.13
N ARG A 178 -11.87 -23.24 7.08
CA ARG A 178 -11.45 -23.23 5.67
C ARG A 178 -11.15 -21.85 5.14
N SER A 179 -11.25 -20.81 5.98
CA SER A 179 -11.17 -19.40 5.56
C SER A 179 -9.91 -19.10 4.75
N PHE A 180 -8.75 -19.63 5.15
CA PHE A 180 -7.47 -19.43 4.45
C PHE A 180 -7.31 -20.34 3.22
N ILE A 181 -8.03 -21.48 3.15
CA ILE A 181 -8.09 -22.34 1.98
C ILE A 181 -8.92 -21.67 0.89
N ASP A 182 -10.06 -21.09 1.25
CA ASP A 182 -10.98 -20.42 0.33
C ASP A 182 -10.33 -19.15 -0.24
N ASP A 183 -9.69 -18.34 0.60
CA ASP A 183 -8.90 -17.18 0.18
C ASP A 183 -7.63 -17.00 1.03
N ALA A 184 -6.50 -17.46 0.50
CA ALA A 184 -5.23 -17.39 1.21
C ALA A 184 -4.69 -15.94 1.36
N THR A 185 -5.22 -14.93 0.64
CA THR A 185 -4.86 -13.53 0.90
C THR A 185 -5.29 -13.06 2.29
N ARG A 186 -6.27 -13.74 2.91
CA ARG A 186 -6.67 -13.48 4.29
C ARG A 186 -5.53 -13.70 5.29
N ILE A 187 -4.49 -14.48 4.95
CA ILE A 187 -3.27 -14.61 5.76
C ILE A 187 -2.59 -13.24 5.89
N TRP A 188 -2.32 -12.56 4.77
CA TRP A 188 -1.71 -11.22 4.79
C TRP A 188 -2.62 -10.18 5.45
N ARG A 189 -3.91 -10.26 5.18
CA ARG A 189 -4.92 -9.39 5.82
C ARG A 189 -4.92 -9.59 7.34
N GLY A 190 -4.85 -10.84 7.82
CA GLY A 190 -4.77 -11.18 9.23
C GLY A 190 -3.56 -10.57 9.91
N LEU A 191 -2.36 -10.76 9.34
CA LEU A 191 -1.13 -10.17 9.87
C LEU A 191 -1.20 -8.64 9.89
N ARG A 192 -1.82 -8.03 8.87
CA ARG A 192 -2.00 -6.58 8.79
C ARG A 192 -2.95 -6.06 9.86
N TYR A 193 -4.11 -6.72 10.05
CA TYR A 193 -5.06 -6.34 11.10
C TYR A 193 -4.53 -6.60 12.50
N GLU A 194 -3.81 -7.72 12.73
CA GLU A 194 -3.14 -8.00 14.01
C GLU A 194 -2.28 -6.79 14.45
N GLN A 195 -1.48 -6.25 13.52
CA GLN A 195 -0.58 -5.12 13.82
C GLN A 195 -1.27 -3.76 13.81
N ARG A 196 -2.24 -3.52 12.89
CA ARG A 196 -2.99 -2.26 12.81
C ARG A 196 -3.86 -2.02 14.04
N LEU A 197 -4.55 -3.07 14.50
CA LEU A 197 -5.50 -2.98 15.59
C LEU A 197 -4.85 -3.17 16.97
N ASP A 198 -3.63 -3.69 17.00
CA ASP A 198 -2.95 -4.15 18.21
C ASP A 198 -3.74 -5.29 18.87
N PHE A 199 -4.15 -6.26 18.05
CA PHE A 199 -4.90 -7.45 18.43
C PHE A 199 -4.01 -8.68 18.39
N GLN A 200 -4.50 -9.79 18.93
CA GLN A 200 -3.89 -11.11 18.82
C GLN A 200 -4.72 -12.00 17.91
N ILE A 201 -4.04 -12.75 17.03
CA ILE A 201 -4.74 -13.80 16.27
C ILE A 201 -5.13 -14.89 17.26
N GLU A 202 -6.41 -15.26 17.29
CA GLU A 202 -6.96 -16.29 18.14
C GLU A 202 -6.30 -17.65 17.86
N GLU A 203 -6.17 -18.51 18.86
CA GLU A 203 -5.33 -19.71 18.85
C GLU A 203 -5.67 -20.68 17.69
N ASP A 204 -6.94 -21.05 17.53
CA ASP A 204 -7.36 -21.94 16.44
C ASP A 204 -7.15 -21.27 15.08
N THR A 205 -7.44 -19.98 14.98
CA THR A 205 -7.19 -19.17 13.79
C THR A 205 -5.70 -19.16 13.43
N LEU A 206 -4.82 -19.00 14.40
CA LEU A 206 -3.37 -19.04 14.18
C LEU A 206 -2.90 -20.45 13.75
N ASN A 207 -3.46 -21.50 14.33
CA ASN A 207 -3.17 -22.88 13.96
C ASN A 207 -3.60 -23.17 12.52
N TRP A 208 -4.79 -22.71 12.11
CA TRP A 208 -5.27 -22.83 10.71
C TRP A 208 -4.44 -21.98 9.75
N LEU A 209 -4.07 -20.75 10.16
CA LEU A 209 -3.17 -19.90 9.37
C LEU A 209 -1.85 -20.64 9.08
N LYS A 210 -1.18 -21.17 10.11
CA LYS A 210 0.09 -21.89 9.95
C LYS A 210 -0.06 -23.13 9.06
N ARG A 211 -1.14 -23.90 9.22
CA ARG A 211 -1.47 -25.06 8.39
C ARG A 211 -1.60 -24.66 6.91
N ASP A 212 -2.24 -23.53 6.64
CA ASP A 212 -2.68 -23.13 5.31
C ASP A 212 -1.72 -22.14 4.60
N ILE A 213 -0.55 -21.81 5.20
CA ILE A 213 0.50 -21.01 4.54
C ILE A 213 0.82 -21.54 3.13
N PRO A 214 0.88 -22.87 2.86
CA PRO A 214 1.11 -23.38 1.51
C PRO A 214 0.05 -22.93 0.49
N MET A 215 -1.15 -22.56 0.90
CA MET A 215 -2.21 -22.08 0.01
C MET A 215 -1.85 -20.74 -0.65
N LEU A 216 -0.88 -19.98 -0.12
CA LEU A 216 -0.36 -18.78 -0.78
C LEU A 216 0.23 -19.07 -2.17
N ASP A 217 0.68 -20.28 -2.43
CA ASP A 217 1.18 -20.71 -3.75
C ASP A 217 0.07 -20.74 -4.81
N THR A 218 -1.20 -20.76 -4.40
CA THR A 218 -2.37 -20.71 -5.30
C THR A 218 -2.80 -19.28 -5.65
N VAL A 219 -2.28 -18.28 -4.93
CA VAL A 219 -2.64 -16.87 -5.11
C VAL A 219 -1.84 -16.27 -6.27
N SER A 220 -2.50 -15.53 -7.15
CA SER A 220 -1.81 -14.85 -8.24
C SER A 220 -0.85 -13.75 -7.72
N GLY A 221 0.25 -13.53 -8.45
CA GLY A 221 1.22 -12.49 -8.11
C GLY A 221 0.61 -11.08 -8.01
N ASP A 222 -0.41 -10.77 -8.81
CA ASP A 222 -1.13 -9.49 -8.73
C ASP A 222 -1.84 -9.32 -7.39
N ARG A 223 -2.47 -10.38 -6.86
CA ARG A 223 -3.13 -10.36 -5.55
C ARG A 223 -2.11 -10.26 -4.41
N LEU A 224 -1.01 -11.01 -4.48
CA LEU A 224 0.08 -10.91 -3.50
C LEU A 224 0.71 -9.52 -3.49
N ARG A 225 0.95 -8.93 -4.68
CA ARG A 225 1.44 -7.56 -4.79
C ARG A 225 0.48 -6.57 -4.14
N TYR A 226 -0.83 -6.69 -4.40
CA TYR A 226 -1.84 -5.83 -3.81
C TYR A 226 -1.83 -5.88 -2.27
N GLU A 227 -1.74 -7.08 -1.68
CA GLU A 227 -1.63 -7.20 -0.21
C GLU A 227 -0.34 -6.57 0.32
N LEU A 228 0.80 -6.73 -0.39
CA LEU A 228 2.05 -6.07 -0.03
C LEU A 228 1.94 -4.53 -0.14
N GLU A 229 1.26 -4.01 -1.16
CA GLU A 229 0.95 -2.59 -1.28
C GLU A 229 0.11 -2.09 -0.09
N CYS A 230 -0.88 -2.88 0.35
CA CYS A 230 -1.67 -2.59 1.55
C CYS A 230 -0.81 -2.59 2.82
N VAL A 231 0.11 -3.56 2.96
CA VAL A 231 1.07 -3.60 4.07
C VAL A 231 1.94 -2.34 4.10
N PHE A 232 2.46 -1.89 2.95
CA PHE A 232 3.33 -0.71 2.89
C PHE A 232 2.59 0.62 3.17
N ARG A 233 1.26 0.63 3.09
CA ARG A 233 0.43 1.78 3.51
C ARG A 233 0.17 1.84 5.01
N GLU A 234 0.51 0.78 5.77
CA GLU A 234 0.37 0.80 7.22
C GLU A 234 1.33 1.80 7.86
N ALA A 235 0.98 2.30 9.03
CA ALA A 235 1.83 3.24 9.78
C ALA A 235 3.21 2.65 10.13
N GLN A 236 3.26 1.33 10.35
CA GLN A 236 4.49 0.60 10.69
C GLN A 236 4.56 -0.73 9.92
N PRO A 237 4.80 -0.69 8.59
CA PRO A 237 4.79 -1.88 7.74
C PRO A 237 5.83 -2.93 8.16
N GLU A 238 6.93 -2.51 8.77
CA GLU A 238 7.96 -3.42 9.28
C GLU A 238 7.45 -4.38 10.35
N LYS A 239 6.44 -4.01 11.14
CA LYS A 239 5.85 -4.92 12.14
C LYS A 239 5.14 -6.08 11.44
N VAL A 240 4.35 -5.78 10.41
CA VAL A 240 3.65 -6.79 9.61
C VAL A 240 4.64 -7.71 8.92
N LEU A 241 5.71 -7.16 8.33
CA LEU A 241 6.74 -7.95 7.65
C LEU A 241 7.52 -8.86 8.62
N CYS A 242 7.91 -8.35 9.79
CA CYS A 242 8.57 -9.17 10.82
C CYS A 242 7.66 -10.32 11.26
N ARG A 243 6.38 -10.05 11.49
CA ARG A 243 5.41 -11.09 11.85
C ARG A 243 5.21 -12.11 10.73
N ALA A 244 5.19 -11.66 9.48
CA ALA A 244 5.13 -12.54 8.30
C ALA A 244 6.37 -13.43 8.18
N ASP A 245 7.55 -12.91 8.52
CA ASP A 245 8.80 -13.68 8.50
C ASP A 245 8.83 -14.72 9.63
N GLU A 246 8.46 -14.34 10.87
CA GLU A 246 8.33 -15.24 12.01
C GLU A 246 7.46 -16.46 11.71
N LEU A 247 6.36 -16.27 10.97
CA LEU A 247 5.42 -17.34 10.61
C LEU A 247 5.79 -18.07 9.31
N GLY A 248 6.83 -17.62 8.59
CA GLY A 248 7.23 -18.18 7.31
C GLY A 248 6.39 -17.72 6.10
N VAL A 249 5.45 -16.80 6.30
CA VAL A 249 4.58 -16.23 5.26
C VAL A 249 5.39 -15.42 4.24
N LEU A 250 6.37 -14.63 4.72
CA LEU A 250 7.20 -13.80 3.85
C LEU A 250 8.01 -14.64 2.85
N LYS A 251 8.45 -15.84 3.25
CA LYS A 251 9.21 -16.78 2.42
C LYS A 251 8.38 -17.35 1.25
N LYS A 252 7.05 -17.29 1.34
CA LYS A 252 6.15 -17.65 0.23
C LYS A 252 6.13 -16.62 -0.90
N MET A 253 6.48 -15.37 -0.62
CA MET A 253 6.71 -14.39 -1.69
C MET A 253 8.03 -14.63 -2.39
N HIS A 254 9.10 -14.87 -1.63
CA HIS A 254 10.41 -15.27 -2.14
C HIS A 254 11.26 -15.86 -1.00
N PRO A 255 11.91 -17.02 -1.18
CA PRO A 255 12.62 -17.75 -0.11
C PRO A 255 13.73 -16.95 0.58
N ALA A 256 14.39 -16.05 -0.14
CA ALA A 256 15.50 -15.24 0.36
C ALA A 256 15.05 -13.93 1.04
N LEU A 257 13.75 -13.61 1.08
CA LEU A 257 13.25 -12.46 1.83
C LEU A 257 13.35 -12.69 3.32
N ALA A 258 13.78 -11.66 4.05
CA ALA A 258 13.84 -11.64 5.50
C ALA A 258 13.48 -10.26 6.05
N ALA A 259 12.77 -10.26 7.17
CA ALA A 259 12.36 -9.05 7.86
C ALA A 259 12.86 -9.06 9.31
N ASP A 260 14.04 -8.50 9.51
CA ASP A 260 14.76 -8.45 10.78
C ASP A 260 14.90 -7.01 11.34
N GLY A 261 15.69 -6.86 12.40
CA GLY A 261 16.00 -5.56 12.99
C GLY A 261 16.62 -4.57 12.02
N TRP A 262 17.45 -5.04 11.07
CA TRP A 262 18.03 -4.18 10.04
C TRP A 262 16.93 -3.58 9.14
N LEU A 263 16.01 -4.40 8.63
CA LEU A 263 14.91 -3.91 7.79
C LEU A 263 14.04 -2.91 8.54
N ARG A 264 13.72 -3.21 9.81
CA ARG A 264 12.95 -2.33 10.70
C ARG A 264 13.56 -0.93 10.79
N ASP A 265 14.87 -0.85 11.03
CA ASP A 265 15.57 0.44 11.15
C ASP A 265 15.60 1.19 9.80
N ARG A 266 15.75 0.48 8.67
CA ARG A 266 15.73 1.08 7.32
C ARG A 266 14.35 1.63 6.97
N PHE A 267 13.29 0.91 7.30
CA PHE A 267 11.92 1.38 7.09
C PHE A 267 11.59 2.61 7.94
N ARG A 268 12.01 2.63 9.20
CA ARG A 268 11.89 3.83 10.06
C ARG A 268 12.62 5.03 9.47
N LEU A 269 13.84 4.82 8.99
CA LEU A 269 14.62 5.89 8.37
C LEU A 269 13.97 6.36 7.06
N ALA A 270 13.46 5.45 6.24
CA ALA A 270 12.74 5.79 5.02
C ALA A 270 11.54 6.72 5.31
N ARG A 271 10.70 6.39 6.30
CA ARG A 271 9.59 7.25 6.71
C ARG A 271 10.03 8.65 7.14
N ARG A 272 11.07 8.72 7.96
CA ARG A 272 11.61 10.03 8.43
C ARG A 272 12.11 10.90 7.28
N LEU A 273 12.74 10.30 6.28
CA LEU A 273 13.29 11.02 5.13
C LEU A 273 12.23 11.36 4.06
N SER A 274 11.08 10.74 4.11
CA SER A 274 9.97 10.99 3.17
C SER A 274 8.95 12.01 3.68
N LEU A 275 9.02 12.44 4.95
CA LEU A 275 8.09 13.40 5.53
C LEU A 275 8.01 14.70 4.71
N PRO A 276 6.80 15.29 4.52
CA PRO A 276 5.52 14.89 5.10
C PRO A 276 4.83 13.69 4.39
N ASP A 277 5.34 13.27 3.23
CA ASP A 277 4.79 12.17 2.46
C ASP A 277 5.16 10.81 3.07
N SER A 278 4.49 9.75 2.58
CA SER A 278 4.86 8.38 2.86
C SER A 278 5.88 7.87 1.83
N PRO A 279 6.80 6.96 2.20
CA PRO A 279 7.68 6.31 1.24
C PRO A 279 6.89 5.63 0.12
N SER A 280 7.36 5.76 -1.12
CA SER A 280 6.73 5.08 -2.25
C SER A 280 6.83 3.55 -2.11
N PHE A 281 5.89 2.83 -2.76
CA PHE A 281 5.92 1.37 -2.85
C PHE A 281 7.29 0.86 -3.37
N GLY A 282 7.83 1.51 -4.40
CA GLY A 282 9.14 1.15 -4.96
C GLY A 282 10.29 1.31 -3.96
N LEU A 283 10.28 2.33 -3.11
CA LEU A 283 11.31 2.53 -2.09
C LEU A 283 11.27 1.45 -1.01
N TYR A 284 10.07 1.14 -0.46
CA TYR A 284 9.93 0.08 0.51
C TYR A 284 10.30 -1.29 -0.07
N LEU A 285 9.87 -1.57 -1.30
CA LEU A 285 10.20 -2.82 -1.98
C LEU A 285 11.71 -2.94 -2.25
N ALA A 286 12.37 -1.85 -2.65
CA ALA A 286 13.82 -1.81 -2.84
C ALA A 286 14.58 -2.11 -1.54
N LEU A 287 14.12 -1.60 -0.40
CA LEU A 287 14.69 -1.89 0.91
C LEU A 287 14.46 -3.34 1.33
N LEU A 288 13.25 -3.87 1.11
CA LEU A 288 12.92 -5.28 1.40
C LEU A 288 13.78 -6.22 0.54
N ALA A 289 13.96 -5.91 -0.75
CA ALA A 289 14.73 -6.68 -1.70
C ALA A 289 16.25 -6.38 -1.66
N TYR A 290 16.70 -5.45 -0.81
CA TYR A 290 18.07 -4.94 -0.84
C TYR A 290 19.15 -6.02 -0.72
N ARG A 291 18.87 -7.09 0.01
CA ARG A 291 19.82 -8.19 0.24
C ARG A 291 19.79 -9.28 -0.82
N LEU A 292 18.82 -9.26 -1.72
CA LEU A 292 18.65 -10.23 -2.79
C LEU A 292 19.76 -10.07 -3.84
N SER A 293 20.21 -11.18 -4.41
CA SER A 293 21.03 -11.18 -5.63
C SER A 293 20.22 -10.68 -6.83
N GLY A 294 20.89 -10.40 -7.95
CA GLY A 294 20.20 -10.00 -9.19
C GLY A 294 19.20 -11.03 -9.68
N GLN A 295 19.56 -12.32 -9.64
CA GLN A 295 18.66 -13.41 -10.04
C GLN A 295 17.45 -13.53 -9.10
N GLU A 296 17.65 -13.40 -7.80
CA GLU A 296 16.54 -13.41 -6.82
C GLU A 296 15.63 -12.20 -6.99
N CYS A 297 16.18 -11.02 -7.32
CA CYS A 297 15.39 -9.85 -7.67
C CYS A 297 14.51 -10.11 -8.91
N ASP A 298 15.04 -10.74 -9.96
CA ASP A 298 14.24 -11.09 -11.14
C ASP A 298 13.15 -12.13 -10.82
N GLY A 299 13.43 -13.09 -9.94
CA GLY A 299 12.43 -14.02 -9.40
C GLY A 299 11.30 -13.30 -8.67
N LEU A 300 11.62 -12.35 -7.77
CA LEU A 300 10.65 -11.54 -7.05
C LEU A 300 9.81 -10.66 -8.00
N ILE A 301 10.45 -10.03 -8.99
CA ILE A 301 9.80 -9.20 -10.01
C ILE A 301 8.76 -10.02 -10.80
N ALA A 302 9.15 -11.21 -11.24
CA ALA A 302 8.26 -12.11 -11.99
C ALA A 302 7.13 -12.64 -11.11
N GLY A 303 7.44 -13.10 -9.89
CA GLY A 303 6.47 -13.65 -8.95
C GLY A 303 5.38 -12.66 -8.56
N LEU A 304 5.72 -11.40 -8.31
CA LEU A 304 4.77 -10.33 -7.96
C LEU A 304 4.21 -9.60 -9.19
N LYS A 305 4.60 -9.97 -10.41
CA LYS A 305 4.20 -9.30 -11.67
C LYS A 305 4.36 -7.78 -11.59
N LEU A 306 5.53 -7.33 -11.18
CA LEU A 306 5.79 -5.91 -10.96
C LEU A 306 5.70 -5.12 -12.27
N SER A 307 5.15 -3.91 -12.20
CA SER A 307 5.17 -2.98 -13.33
C SER A 307 6.61 -2.59 -13.69
N ARG A 308 6.85 -2.24 -14.97
CA ARG A 308 8.18 -1.85 -15.46
C ARG A 308 8.91 -0.82 -14.59
N PRO A 309 8.26 0.29 -14.15
CA PRO A 309 8.91 1.28 -13.31
C PRO A 309 9.36 0.70 -11.96
N VAL A 310 8.52 -0.11 -11.31
CA VAL A 310 8.86 -0.72 -10.00
C VAL A 310 9.93 -1.79 -10.15
N ALA A 311 9.85 -2.62 -11.19
CA ALA A 311 10.87 -3.61 -11.52
C ALA A 311 12.25 -2.95 -11.75
N GLN A 312 12.26 -1.80 -12.43
CA GLN A 312 13.50 -1.04 -12.64
C GLN A 312 14.10 -0.55 -11.32
N VAL A 313 13.28 -0.06 -10.37
CA VAL A 313 13.77 0.32 -9.04
C VAL A 313 14.47 -0.84 -8.33
N VAL A 314 13.90 -2.04 -8.37
CA VAL A 314 14.49 -3.24 -7.74
C VAL A 314 15.82 -3.61 -8.41
N ARG A 315 15.87 -3.62 -9.75
CA ARG A 315 17.11 -3.91 -10.51
C ARG A 315 18.21 -2.88 -10.26
N ASP A 316 17.87 -1.60 -10.32
CA ASP A 316 18.81 -0.51 -10.04
C ASP A 316 19.38 -0.62 -8.63
N THR A 317 18.55 -1.00 -7.65
CA THR A 317 18.98 -1.20 -6.26
C THR A 317 19.98 -2.35 -6.14
N ALA A 318 19.73 -3.47 -6.82
CA ALA A 318 20.66 -4.59 -6.84
C ALA A 318 22.00 -4.21 -7.52
N ALA A 319 21.94 -3.48 -8.62
CA ALA A 319 23.13 -2.99 -9.33
C ALA A 319 23.94 -2.00 -8.46
N LEU A 320 23.26 -1.09 -7.75
CA LEU A 320 23.90 -0.17 -6.81
C LEU A 320 24.58 -0.90 -5.66
N ARG A 321 23.90 -1.89 -5.09
CA ARG A 321 24.48 -2.70 -4.01
C ARG A 321 25.78 -3.38 -4.45
N ALA A 322 25.84 -3.91 -5.66
CA ALA A 322 27.04 -4.52 -6.20
C ALA A 322 28.22 -3.51 -6.27
N ASN A 323 27.92 -2.24 -6.51
CA ASN A 323 28.90 -1.17 -6.65
C ASN A 323 29.13 -0.33 -5.38
N ILE A 324 28.48 -0.66 -4.26
CA ILE A 324 28.50 0.14 -3.03
C ILE A 324 29.92 0.26 -2.42
N LYS A 325 30.74 -0.77 -2.60
CA LYS A 325 32.14 -0.75 -2.16
C LYS A 325 32.94 0.34 -2.88
N THR A 326 32.74 0.51 -4.17
CA THR A 326 33.39 1.57 -4.97
C THR A 326 33.02 2.95 -4.43
N LEU A 327 31.75 3.17 -4.09
CA LEU A 327 31.30 4.43 -3.49
C LEU A 327 31.86 4.66 -2.06
N SER A 328 32.48 3.67 -1.45
CA SER A 328 33.06 3.82 -0.10
C SER A 328 34.48 4.36 -0.07
N TYR A 329 35.10 4.58 -1.23
CA TYR A 329 36.43 5.20 -1.32
C TYR A 329 36.30 6.74 -1.25
N PRO A 330 37.01 7.43 -0.33
CA PRO A 330 36.92 8.89 -0.16
C PRO A 330 37.40 9.70 -1.39
N GLU A 331 38.39 9.19 -2.10
CA GLU A 331 39.11 9.85 -3.22
C GLU A 331 38.34 9.80 -4.56
N ILE A 332 37.09 9.30 -4.56
CA ILE A 332 36.30 9.15 -5.80
C ILE A 332 35.94 10.54 -6.36
N ARG A 333 36.24 10.74 -7.65
CA ARG A 333 35.87 11.99 -8.32
C ARG A 333 34.34 12.14 -8.46
N PRO A 334 33.79 13.34 -8.24
CA PRO A 334 32.36 13.60 -8.40
C PRO A 334 31.78 13.18 -9.77
N SER A 335 32.56 13.33 -10.86
CA SER A 335 32.18 12.87 -12.20
C SER A 335 32.00 11.35 -12.27
N TYR A 336 32.83 10.60 -11.56
CA TYR A 336 32.67 9.14 -11.50
C TYR A 336 31.41 8.74 -10.71
N VAL A 337 31.17 9.38 -9.57
CA VAL A 337 29.92 9.19 -8.81
C VAL A 337 28.70 9.50 -9.68
N TYR A 338 28.75 10.61 -10.44
CA TYR A 338 27.69 10.97 -11.37
C TYR A 338 27.45 9.87 -12.42
N ARG A 339 28.50 9.41 -13.11
CA ARG A 339 28.38 8.37 -14.15
C ARG A 339 27.86 7.06 -13.63
N LEU A 340 28.24 6.67 -12.42
CA LEU A 340 27.79 5.44 -11.78
C LEU A 340 26.28 5.49 -11.45
N LEU A 341 25.76 6.67 -11.10
CA LEU A 341 24.40 6.83 -10.59
C LEU A 341 23.42 7.41 -11.63
N HIS A 342 23.97 8.00 -12.72
CA HIS A 342 23.18 8.64 -13.74
C HIS A 342 22.33 7.61 -14.52
N GLY A 343 21.04 7.89 -14.66
CA GLY A 343 20.09 6.98 -15.31
C GLY A 343 19.40 6.00 -14.36
N LEU A 344 19.91 5.84 -13.13
CA LEU A 344 19.24 5.01 -12.13
C LEU A 344 18.04 5.74 -11.51
N SER A 345 17.04 4.97 -11.12
CA SER A 345 15.85 5.50 -10.45
C SER A 345 16.19 6.16 -9.12
N LEU A 346 15.57 7.31 -8.84
CA LEU A 346 15.82 8.05 -7.60
C LEU A 346 15.45 7.23 -6.36
N ALA A 347 14.43 6.39 -6.46
CA ALA A 347 14.03 5.49 -5.37
C ALA A 347 15.14 4.47 -5.04
N ALA A 348 15.84 3.93 -6.05
CA ALA A 348 16.96 3.03 -5.84
C ALA A 348 18.15 3.73 -5.20
N VAL A 349 18.50 4.93 -5.67
CA VAL A 349 19.56 5.73 -5.04
C VAL A 349 19.21 6.06 -3.60
N THR A 350 17.94 6.39 -3.31
CA THR A 350 17.46 6.63 -1.95
C THR A 350 17.55 5.37 -1.08
N ALA A 351 17.12 4.22 -1.60
CA ALA A 351 17.23 2.94 -0.90
C ALA A 351 18.69 2.61 -0.57
N ALA A 352 19.59 2.78 -1.54
CA ALA A 352 21.04 2.58 -1.33
C ALA A 352 21.61 3.56 -0.28
N THR A 353 21.16 4.82 -0.27
CA THR A 353 21.57 5.82 0.75
C THR A 353 21.14 5.36 2.15
N ILE A 354 19.90 4.92 2.30
CA ILE A 354 19.32 4.41 3.56
C ILE A 354 20.05 3.15 4.02
N ALA A 355 20.40 2.27 3.09
CA ALA A 355 21.01 0.97 3.36
C ALA A 355 22.52 1.03 3.56
N ALA A 356 23.20 2.09 3.07
CA ALA A 356 24.66 2.21 3.11
C ALA A 356 25.20 2.16 4.53
N ALA A 357 26.08 1.19 4.81
CA ALA A 357 26.83 1.09 6.07
C ALA A 357 27.98 2.09 6.13
N SER A 358 28.66 2.34 4.99
CA SER A 358 29.77 3.31 4.88
C SER A 358 29.24 4.75 4.92
N PRO A 359 29.72 5.59 5.86
CA PRO A 359 29.41 7.02 5.87
C PRO A 359 29.84 7.72 4.58
N VAL A 360 30.98 7.33 4.01
CA VAL A 360 31.51 7.89 2.75
C VAL A 360 30.58 7.56 1.58
N ALA A 361 30.18 6.29 1.43
CA ALA A 361 29.23 5.91 0.40
C ALA A 361 27.91 6.70 0.53
N ARG A 362 27.42 6.85 1.75
CA ARG A 362 26.20 7.65 2.03
C ARG A 362 26.38 9.10 1.60
N GLN A 363 27.50 9.72 1.93
CA GLN A 363 27.82 11.10 1.54
C GLN A 363 27.84 11.26 0.01
N HIS A 364 28.43 10.33 -0.73
CA HIS A 364 28.44 10.36 -2.20
C HIS A 364 27.03 10.21 -2.79
N LEU A 365 26.21 9.29 -2.26
CA LEU A 365 24.83 9.09 -2.68
C LEU A 365 23.96 10.31 -2.39
N GLU A 366 24.09 10.92 -1.21
CA GLU A 366 23.43 12.18 -0.84
C GLU A 366 23.89 13.34 -1.71
N GLY A 367 25.22 13.46 -1.91
CA GLY A 367 25.80 14.45 -2.80
C GLY A 367 25.25 14.36 -4.22
N TYR A 368 25.08 13.15 -4.74
CA TYR A 368 24.42 12.94 -6.04
C TYR A 368 22.96 13.38 -6.00
N ARG A 369 22.17 12.93 -5.02
CA ARG A 369 20.74 13.24 -4.91
C ARG A 369 20.45 14.74 -4.84
N HIS A 370 21.26 15.50 -4.13
CA HIS A 370 21.02 16.91 -3.82
C HIS A 370 21.80 17.89 -4.68
N LYS A 371 22.92 17.47 -5.27
CA LYS A 371 23.83 18.39 -5.98
C LYS A 371 24.23 17.86 -7.37
N LEU A 372 24.91 16.71 -7.45
CA LEU A 372 25.60 16.33 -8.67
C LEU A 372 24.65 16.07 -9.83
N ARG A 373 23.48 15.47 -9.58
CA ARG A 373 22.49 15.16 -10.62
C ARG A 373 21.96 16.38 -11.39
N TYR A 374 22.09 17.55 -10.83
CA TYR A 374 21.60 18.80 -11.43
C TYR A 374 22.70 19.56 -12.20
N VAL A 375 23.96 19.10 -12.11
CA VAL A 375 25.07 19.74 -12.79
C VAL A 375 24.96 19.50 -14.30
N LYS A 376 24.90 20.61 -15.04
CA LYS A 376 24.87 20.64 -16.52
C LYS A 376 25.91 21.62 -17.00
N PRO A 377 26.52 21.40 -18.19
CA PRO A 377 27.31 22.45 -18.87
C PRO A 377 26.46 23.70 -19.11
N THR A 378 27.07 24.85 -19.12
CA THR A 378 26.44 26.12 -19.53
C THR A 378 26.38 26.22 -21.04
N LEU A 379 27.42 25.69 -21.72
CA LEU A 379 27.43 25.56 -23.17
C LEU A 379 26.45 24.46 -23.61
N ASN A 380 25.70 24.71 -24.67
CA ASN A 380 24.82 23.74 -25.32
C ASN A 380 25.43 23.21 -26.63
N GLY A 381 24.69 22.36 -27.36
CA GLY A 381 25.19 21.75 -28.60
C GLY A 381 25.49 22.79 -29.70
N ASP A 382 24.64 23.81 -29.83
CA ASP A 382 24.82 24.86 -30.82
C ASP A 382 26.02 25.76 -30.53
N ASP A 383 26.26 26.06 -29.26
CA ASP A 383 27.45 26.76 -28.80
C ASP A 383 28.72 25.99 -29.22
N LEU A 384 28.75 24.66 -29.00
CA LEU A 384 29.89 23.82 -29.35
C LEU A 384 30.16 23.81 -30.87
N ILE A 385 29.09 23.67 -31.65
CA ILE A 385 29.18 23.69 -33.13
C ILE A 385 29.71 25.03 -33.60
N SER A 386 29.21 26.15 -33.07
CA SER A 386 29.68 27.51 -33.41
C SER A 386 31.15 27.72 -33.02
N MET A 387 31.69 26.99 -32.06
CA MET A 387 33.08 27.03 -31.64
C MET A 387 33.99 26.03 -32.40
N GLY A 388 33.43 25.27 -33.36
CA GLY A 388 34.22 24.41 -34.25
C GLY A 388 34.12 22.90 -33.97
N VAL A 389 33.22 22.47 -33.07
CA VAL A 389 32.96 21.03 -32.87
C VAL A 389 32.11 20.50 -34.04
N PRO A 390 32.55 19.46 -34.76
CA PRO A 390 31.76 18.89 -35.86
C PRO A 390 30.38 18.38 -35.35
N PRO A 391 29.27 18.65 -36.10
CA PRO A 391 27.99 18.13 -35.76
C PRO A 391 27.97 16.59 -35.64
N GLY A 392 27.21 16.05 -34.66
CA GLY A 392 27.09 14.63 -34.49
C GLY A 392 27.58 14.10 -33.13
N PRO A 393 28.07 12.85 -33.03
CA PRO A 393 28.45 12.22 -31.75
C PRO A 393 29.50 13.00 -30.94
N ARG A 394 30.39 13.73 -31.60
CA ARG A 394 31.41 14.56 -30.92
C ARG A 394 30.81 15.67 -30.05
N VAL A 395 29.68 16.26 -30.45
CA VAL A 395 28.98 17.27 -29.64
C VAL A 395 28.61 16.68 -28.29
N ARG A 396 28.03 15.47 -28.30
CA ARG A 396 27.65 14.76 -27.06
C ARG A 396 28.89 14.45 -26.22
N GLU A 397 29.97 13.97 -26.81
CA GLU A 397 31.22 13.68 -26.12
C GLU A 397 31.78 14.92 -25.40
N PHE A 398 31.84 16.05 -26.07
CA PHE A 398 32.32 17.29 -25.49
C PHE A 398 31.39 17.83 -24.39
N LEU A 399 30.09 17.71 -24.53
CA LEU A 399 29.12 18.05 -23.46
C LEU A 399 29.30 17.16 -22.22
N GLU A 400 29.58 15.89 -22.42
CA GLU A 400 29.88 14.96 -21.30
C GLU A 400 31.22 15.32 -20.62
N ARG A 401 32.28 15.65 -21.39
CA ARG A 401 33.56 16.10 -20.88
C ARG A 401 33.44 17.42 -20.10
N LEU A 402 32.69 18.40 -20.61
CA LEU A 402 32.44 19.68 -19.91
C LEU A 402 31.69 19.46 -18.61
N ARG A 403 30.67 18.58 -18.61
CA ARG A 403 29.97 18.21 -17.38
C ARG A 403 30.91 17.58 -16.37
N ASP A 404 31.77 16.67 -16.78
CA ASP A 404 32.76 16.05 -15.91
C ASP A 404 33.72 17.08 -15.31
N ALA A 405 34.19 18.05 -16.13
CA ALA A 405 35.03 19.16 -15.68
C ALA A 405 34.32 20.02 -14.61
N ARG A 406 33.03 20.33 -14.81
CA ARG A 406 32.24 21.06 -13.79
C ARG A 406 32.01 20.23 -12.51
N LEU A 407 31.71 18.97 -12.65
CA LEU A 407 31.52 18.08 -11.51
C LEU A 407 32.79 17.99 -10.65
N ASN A 408 33.94 17.97 -11.31
CA ASN A 408 35.24 17.89 -10.63
C ASN A 408 35.79 19.28 -10.19
N GLY A 409 35.05 20.35 -10.41
CA GLY A 409 35.43 21.70 -9.99
C GLY A 409 36.53 22.35 -10.84
N GLN A 410 36.85 21.80 -12.01
CA GLN A 410 37.83 22.36 -12.93
C GLN A 410 37.34 23.65 -13.59
N VAL A 411 36.04 23.75 -13.84
CA VAL A 411 35.37 24.93 -14.39
C VAL A 411 34.08 25.24 -13.65
N ALA A 412 33.76 26.53 -13.47
CA ALA A 412 32.54 26.98 -12.79
C ALA A 412 31.72 27.98 -13.60
N SER A 413 32.29 28.53 -14.69
CA SER A 413 31.68 29.59 -15.49
C SER A 413 31.63 29.22 -16.98
N ARG A 414 30.75 29.89 -17.75
CA ARG A 414 30.67 29.75 -19.20
C ARG A 414 32.01 30.07 -19.88
N ARG A 415 32.70 31.15 -19.46
CA ARG A 415 34.04 31.51 -19.98
C ARG A 415 35.09 30.43 -19.71
N GLY A 416 35.04 29.78 -18.55
CA GLY A 416 35.91 28.64 -18.24
C GLY A 416 35.65 27.45 -19.15
N GLU A 417 34.39 27.15 -19.45
CA GLU A 417 34.00 26.08 -20.38
C GLU A 417 34.48 26.39 -21.81
N GLU A 418 34.33 27.64 -22.26
CA GLU A 418 34.81 28.08 -23.56
C GLU A 418 36.34 27.97 -23.69
N ALA A 419 37.07 28.35 -22.65
CA ALA A 419 38.53 28.24 -22.62
C ALA A 419 38.97 26.77 -22.69
N LEU A 420 38.35 25.92 -21.87
CA LEU A 420 38.66 24.48 -21.82
C LEU A 420 38.29 23.77 -23.15
N LEU A 421 37.20 24.17 -23.78
CA LEU A 421 36.82 23.64 -25.10
C LEU A 421 37.84 24.03 -26.19
N ARG A 422 38.34 25.29 -26.22
CA ARG A 422 39.37 25.71 -27.17
C ARG A 422 40.67 24.94 -26.96
N GLU A 423 41.10 24.70 -25.71
CA GLU A 423 42.25 23.88 -25.39
C GLU A 423 42.08 22.46 -25.98
N TRP A 424 40.95 21.81 -25.77
CA TRP A 424 40.72 20.48 -26.32
C TRP A 424 40.62 20.43 -27.85
N LEU A 425 40.16 21.50 -28.50
CA LEU A 425 40.14 21.60 -29.95
C LEU A 425 41.55 21.88 -30.53
N GLY A 426 42.41 22.61 -29.80
CA GLY A 426 43.79 22.82 -30.16
C GLY A 426 44.68 21.59 -29.99
N GLU A 427 44.38 20.71 -29.07
CA GLU A 427 45.05 19.41 -28.90
C GLU A 427 44.58 18.36 -29.95
N ALA A 428 43.48 18.62 -30.67
CA ALA A 428 42.89 17.68 -31.64
C ALA A 428 43.36 17.93 -33.09
N VAL A 429 44.31 18.84 -33.29
CA VAL A 429 45.01 19.12 -34.56
C VAL A 429 46.42 18.58 -34.45
#